data_0c44ae3ba61435c76c4ecb1b287bf54b
#
_entry.id   0c44ae3ba61435c76c4ecb1b287bf54b
#
_cell.length_a   1.000
_cell.length_b   1.000
_cell.length_c   1.000
_cell.angle_alpha   90.00
_cell.angle_beta   90.00
_cell.angle_gamma   90.00
#
_symmetry.space_group_name_H-M   'P 1'
#
loop_
_entity.id
_entity.type
_entity.pdbx_description
1 polymer ?
#
loop_
_entity_poly.entity_id
_entity_poly.type
_entity_poly.pdbx_seq_one_letter_code
_entity_poly.pdbx_strand_id
1 'polypeptide(L)'
;MTKPSLILIGGGGHCKSCIDVIEQENKFLIAGIVDINRFISELLGYPLLGNDDDLAKLKLNYDYALITIGQIKTPAIRIRLLDYAKSLGFKLPAIISPRAYVSKHAKIGNGTIIMHDALINAGVIVGDNCIINTKSLIEHDAVIENNCHISTGAIINGGAIIKQGSFVGSNAATKESIKTNEKDLIKAGSLFKGYANE
;
A
#
# COMPACT_ATOMS: atom_id res chain seq x y z
N MET A 1 24.34 -3.05 -13.03
CA MET A 1 23.08 -3.67 -13.52
C MET A 1 22.06 -2.54 -13.69
N THR A 2 21.32 -2.52 -14.79
CA THR A 2 20.23 -1.57 -15.01
C THR A 2 19.06 -1.91 -14.07
N LYS A 3 18.46 -0.90 -13.44
CA LYS A 3 17.29 -1.11 -12.58
C LYS A 3 16.09 -1.55 -13.42
N PRO A 4 15.24 -2.46 -12.92
CA PRO A 4 14.02 -2.85 -13.62
C PRO A 4 13.03 -1.68 -13.69
N SER A 5 12.27 -1.63 -14.78
CA SER A 5 11.22 -0.63 -14.98
C SER A 5 9.93 -1.05 -14.25
N LEU A 6 9.27 -0.08 -13.62
CA LEU A 6 8.02 -0.24 -12.86
C LEU A 6 6.96 0.69 -13.44
N ILE A 7 5.77 0.20 -13.71
CA ILE A 7 4.61 1.03 -14.05
C ILE A 7 3.73 1.25 -12.81
N LEU A 8 3.11 2.43 -12.72
CA LEU A 8 2.24 2.80 -11.61
C LEU A 8 0.78 2.80 -12.07
N ILE A 9 -0.08 2.05 -11.38
CA ILE A 9 -1.49 1.92 -11.74
C ILE A 9 -2.34 2.78 -10.81
N GLY A 10 -2.78 3.94 -11.32
CA GLY A 10 -3.50 4.99 -10.63
C GLY A 10 -2.68 6.27 -10.47
N GLY A 11 -3.13 7.39 -11.10
CA GLY A 11 -2.45 8.69 -11.17
C GLY A 11 -2.98 9.74 -10.19
N GLY A 12 -3.67 9.33 -9.12
CA GLY A 12 -4.24 10.27 -8.14
C GLY A 12 -3.22 10.84 -7.15
N GLY A 13 -3.71 11.54 -6.12
CA GLY A 13 -2.86 12.19 -5.11
C GLY A 13 -1.93 11.20 -4.36
N HIS A 14 -2.40 9.98 -4.08
CA HIS A 14 -1.56 8.95 -3.45
C HIS A 14 -0.39 8.52 -4.33
N CYS A 15 -0.58 8.50 -5.65
CA CYS A 15 0.48 8.18 -6.60
C CYS A 15 1.68 9.13 -6.47
N LYS A 16 1.44 10.43 -6.24
CA LYS A 16 2.51 11.41 -6.02
C LYS A 16 3.40 11.03 -4.84
N SER A 17 2.80 10.61 -3.73
CA SER A 17 3.55 10.15 -2.56
C SER A 17 4.26 8.82 -2.82
N CYS A 18 3.65 7.92 -3.60
CA CYS A 18 4.30 6.67 -4.02
C CYS A 18 5.54 6.94 -4.90
N ILE A 19 5.46 7.89 -5.83
CA ILE A 19 6.58 8.31 -6.68
C ILE A 19 7.77 8.73 -5.82
N ASP A 20 7.55 9.62 -4.84
CA ASP A 20 8.61 10.09 -3.95
C ASP A 20 9.30 8.93 -3.19
N VAL A 21 8.52 7.97 -2.69
CA VAL A 21 9.08 6.78 -2.02
C VAL A 21 9.91 5.93 -2.97
N ILE A 22 9.42 5.68 -4.20
CA ILE A 22 10.10 4.83 -5.19
C ILE A 22 11.40 5.48 -5.64
N GLU A 23 11.41 6.81 -5.87
CA GLU A 23 12.59 7.59 -6.22
C GLU A 23 13.66 7.48 -5.11
N GLN A 24 13.26 7.61 -3.84
CA GLN A 24 14.18 7.50 -2.72
C GLN A 24 14.66 6.07 -2.44
N GLU A 25 13.80 5.05 -2.58
CA GLU A 25 14.20 3.64 -2.48
C GLU A 25 15.19 3.26 -3.59
N ASN A 26 15.00 3.85 -4.77
CA ASN A 26 15.94 3.78 -5.89
C ASN A 26 16.24 2.35 -6.40
N LYS A 27 15.32 1.41 -6.18
CA LYS A 27 15.41 0.03 -6.70
C LYS A 27 14.81 -0.13 -8.09
N PHE A 28 13.87 0.73 -8.47
CA PHE A 28 13.15 0.70 -9.73
C PHE A 28 13.29 2.02 -10.48
N LEU A 29 13.16 1.96 -11.81
CA LEU A 29 12.92 3.13 -12.67
C LEU A 29 11.41 3.21 -12.93
N ILE A 30 10.78 4.33 -12.61
CA ILE A 30 9.38 4.54 -12.95
C ILE A 30 9.29 4.77 -14.46
N ALA A 31 8.60 3.88 -15.18
CA ALA A 31 8.42 3.99 -16.62
C ALA A 31 7.29 4.96 -16.99
N GLY A 32 6.28 5.06 -16.13
CA GLY A 32 5.14 5.94 -16.31
C GLY A 32 3.91 5.44 -15.54
N ILE A 33 2.77 6.06 -15.83
CA ILE A 33 1.54 5.92 -15.07
C ILE A 33 0.44 5.38 -15.97
N VAL A 34 -0.41 4.53 -15.42
CA VAL A 34 -1.66 4.06 -16.04
C VAL A 34 -2.81 4.67 -15.26
N ASP A 35 -3.70 5.42 -15.91
CA ASP A 35 -4.88 6.01 -15.26
C ASP A 35 -6.04 6.15 -16.26
N ILE A 36 -7.26 6.05 -15.76
CA ILE A 36 -8.47 6.26 -16.56
C ILE A 36 -8.65 7.74 -16.95
N ASN A 37 -8.04 8.67 -16.23
CA ASN A 37 -8.10 10.10 -16.52
C ASN A 37 -7.15 10.47 -17.65
N ARG A 38 -7.67 10.51 -18.87
CA ARG A 38 -6.91 10.86 -20.08
C ARG A 38 -6.58 12.35 -20.24
N PHE A 39 -7.03 13.20 -19.33
CA PHE A 39 -6.72 14.64 -19.36
C PHE A 39 -5.34 14.96 -18.75
N ILE A 40 -4.70 14.02 -18.08
CA ILE A 40 -3.32 14.15 -17.63
C ILE A 40 -2.38 13.54 -18.67
N SER A 41 -1.39 14.29 -19.14
CA SER A 41 -0.34 13.77 -20.03
C SER A 41 0.85 13.21 -19.24
N GLU A 42 1.07 13.74 -18.03
CA GLU A 42 2.15 13.35 -17.11
C GLU A 42 1.79 13.63 -15.67
N LEU A 43 2.52 13.02 -14.75
CA LEU A 43 2.45 13.29 -13.31
C LEU A 43 3.87 13.31 -12.74
N LEU A 44 4.30 14.45 -12.17
CA LEU A 44 5.65 14.66 -11.63
C LEU A 44 6.77 14.26 -12.64
N GLY A 45 6.58 14.56 -13.93
CA GLY A 45 7.53 14.24 -15.00
C GLY A 45 7.44 12.83 -15.56
N TYR A 46 6.54 11.97 -15.04
CA TYR A 46 6.32 10.63 -15.56
C TYR A 46 5.14 10.59 -16.51
N PRO A 47 5.31 10.03 -17.74
CA PRO A 47 4.28 10.07 -18.78
C PRO A 47 3.09 9.18 -18.43
N LEU A 48 1.89 9.56 -18.92
CA LEU A 48 0.75 8.65 -18.99
C LEU A 48 0.99 7.62 -20.09
N LEU A 49 1.01 6.33 -19.74
CA LEU A 49 1.24 5.22 -20.67
C LEU A 49 -0.06 4.67 -21.30
N GLY A 50 -1.20 5.00 -20.72
CA GLY A 50 -2.51 4.52 -21.11
C GLY A 50 -3.46 4.36 -19.94
N ASN A 51 -4.48 3.55 -20.12
CA ASN A 51 -5.47 3.22 -19.09
C ASN A 51 -5.46 1.72 -18.73
N ASP A 52 -6.41 1.28 -17.90
CA ASP A 52 -6.50 -0.12 -17.42
C ASP A 52 -6.55 -1.13 -18.60
N ASP A 53 -7.18 -0.77 -19.73
CA ASP A 53 -7.33 -1.65 -20.91
C ASP A 53 -5.99 -1.86 -21.65
N ASP A 54 -5.05 -0.95 -21.47
CA ASP A 54 -3.72 -1.03 -22.09
C ASP A 54 -2.75 -1.94 -21.31
N LEU A 55 -3.10 -2.38 -20.10
CA LEU A 55 -2.21 -3.17 -19.22
C LEU A 55 -1.69 -4.45 -19.87
N ALA A 56 -2.52 -5.15 -20.65
CA ALA A 56 -2.10 -6.36 -21.36
C ALA A 56 -1.00 -6.07 -22.40
N LYS A 57 -1.09 -4.95 -23.10
CA LYS A 57 -0.07 -4.48 -24.07
C LYS A 57 1.20 -4.00 -23.34
N LEU A 58 1.03 -3.27 -22.23
CA LEU A 58 2.15 -2.76 -21.44
C LEU A 58 2.96 -3.90 -20.82
N LYS A 59 2.32 -5.02 -20.45
CA LYS A 59 3.01 -6.21 -19.92
C LYS A 59 4.06 -6.78 -20.89
N LEU A 60 3.91 -6.57 -22.18
CA LEU A 60 4.91 -7.02 -23.16
C LEU A 60 6.27 -6.30 -23.00
N ASN A 61 6.26 -5.10 -22.41
CA ASN A 61 7.46 -4.26 -22.24
C ASN A 61 7.87 -4.07 -20.77
N TYR A 62 6.97 -4.32 -19.82
CA TYR A 62 7.19 -4.04 -18.40
C TYR A 62 6.79 -5.23 -17.54
N ASP A 63 7.70 -5.70 -16.70
CA ASP A 63 7.45 -6.85 -15.82
C ASP A 63 6.86 -6.46 -14.47
N TYR A 64 7.07 -5.22 -14.01
CA TYR A 64 6.72 -4.81 -12.66
C TYR A 64 5.63 -3.73 -12.67
N ALA A 65 4.70 -3.85 -11.72
CA ALA A 65 3.64 -2.87 -11.50
C ALA A 65 3.41 -2.63 -10.00
N LEU A 66 2.89 -1.46 -9.66
CA LEU A 66 2.42 -1.10 -8.32
C LEU A 66 1.06 -0.45 -8.42
N ILE A 67 0.11 -0.83 -7.55
CA ILE A 67 -1.20 -0.17 -7.44
C ILE A 67 -1.03 1.08 -6.58
N THR A 68 -1.14 2.26 -7.20
CA THR A 68 -0.93 3.57 -6.56
C THR A 68 -2.24 4.34 -6.31
N ILE A 69 -3.39 3.65 -6.37
CA ILE A 69 -4.68 4.19 -5.95
C ILE A 69 -4.78 4.15 -4.42
N GLY A 70 -5.18 5.25 -3.80
CA GLY A 70 -5.48 5.30 -2.38
C GLY A 70 -6.76 4.52 -2.02
N GLN A 71 -6.97 4.29 -0.72
CA GLN A 71 -8.13 3.58 -0.19
C GLN A 71 -8.66 4.32 1.04
N ILE A 72 -9.97 4.58 1.09
CA ILE A 72 -10.65 5.09 2.29
C ILE A 72 -11.89 4.25 2.57
N LYS A 73 -12.94 4.38 1.75
CA LYS A 73 -14.23 3.73 2.00
C LYS A 73 -14.27 2.25 1.61
N THR A 74 -13.54 1.88 0.58
CA THR A 74 -13.56 0.51 0.04
C THR A 74 -12.24 0.16 -0.64
N PRO A 75 -11.76 -1.08 -0.49
CA PRO A 75 -10.58 -1.59 -1.19
C PRO A 75 -10.90 -2.09 -2.62
N ALA A 76 -12.16 -2.07 -3.05
CA ALA A 76 -12.64 -2.82 -4.22
C ALA A 76 -11.85 -2.51 -5.51
N ILE A 77 -11.56 -1.23 -5.78
CA ILE A 77 -10.81 -0.83 -6.98
C ILE A 77 -9.37 -1.36 -6.92
N ARG A 78 -8.72 -1.25 -5.76
CA ARG A 78 -7.36 -1.75 -5.57
C ARG A 78 -7.28 -3.27 -5.75
N ILE A 79 -8.25 -4.01 -5.18
CA ILE A 79 -8.34 -5.47 -5.32
C ILE A 79 -8.52 -5.84 -6.79
N ARG A 80 -9.48 -5.24 -7.49
CA ARG A 80 -9.74 -5.50 -8.91
C ARG A 80 -8.49 -5.28 -9.77
N LEU A 81 -7.79 -4.17 -9.56
CA LEU A 81 -6.58 -3.85 -10.34
C LEU A 81 -5.41 -4.75 -9.98
N LEU A 82 -5.25 -5.12 -8.69
CA LEU A 82 -4.25 -6.09 -8.27
C LEU A 82 -4.46 -7.44 -8.94
N ASP A 83 -5.70 -7.95 -8.89
CA ASP A 83 -6.05 -9.27 -9.45
C ASP A 83 -5.88 -9.26 -10.98
N TYR A 84 -6.26 -8.16 -11.64
CA TYR A 84 -6.05 -7.99 -13.07
C TYR A 84 -4.55 -7.95 -13.42
N ALA A 85 -3.75 -7.15 -12.73
CA ALA A 85 -2.31 -7.11 -12.94
C ALA A 85 -1.65 -8.49 -12.68
N LYS A 86 -2.06 -9.21 -11.62
CA LYS A 86 -1.61 -10.58 -11.35
C LYS A 86 -1.97 -11.54 -12.48
N SER A 87 -3.20 -11.48 -13.00
CA SER A 87 -3.67 -12.35 -14.10
C SER A 87 -2.90 -12.14 -15.41
N LEU A 88 -2.40 -10.93 -15.64
CA LEU A 88 -1.52 -10.61 -16.76
C LEU A 88 -0.05 -11.01 -16.52
N GLY A 89 0.30 -11.48 -15.32
CA GLY A 89 1.65 -11.90 -14.97
C GLY A 89 2.60 -10.79 -14.54
N PHE A 90 2.11 -9.62 -14.13
CA PHE A 90 2.95 -8.60 -13.51
C PHE A 90 3.50 -9.07 -12.17
N LYS A 91 4.78 -8.77 -11.91
CA LYS A 91 5.40 -8.87 -10.61
C LYS A 91 5.04 -7.61 -9.82
N LEU A 92 4.58 -7.79 -8.58
CA LEU A 92 4.10 -6.72 -7.71
C LEU A 92 5.04 -6.62 -6.50
N PRO A 93 6.14 -5.86 -6.58
CA PRO A 93 7.11 -5.78 -5.50
C PRO A 93 6.53 -5.04 -4.28
N ALA A 94 7.01 -5.38 -3.09
CA ALA A 94 6.89 -4.47 -1.95
C ALA A 94 7.83 -3.27 -2.17
N ILE A 95 7.32 -2.06 -1.93
CA ILE A 95 8.08 -0.81 -1.99
C ILE A 95 8.23 -0.29 -0.56
N ILE A 96 9.47 -0.04 -0.14
CA ILE A 96 9.77 0.31 1.24
C ILE A 96 10.61 1.58 1.27
N SER A 97 10.08 2.63 1.86
CA SER A 97 10.83 3.87 2.05
C SER A 97 12.15 3.62 2.78
N PRO A 98 13.28 4.16 2.31
CA PRO A 98 14.54 4.08 3.05
C PRO A 98 14.50 4.83 4.40
N ARG A 99 13.48 5.67 4.62
CA ARG A 99 13.23 6.38 5.87
C ARG A 99 12.30 5.59 6.82
N ALA A 100 11.73 4.47 6.38
CA ALA A 100 10.95 3.61 7.25
C ALA A 100 11.87 2.67 8.03
N TYR A 101 11.51 2.39 9.28
CA TYR A 101 12.12 1.27 9.99
C TYR A 101 11.26 0.02 9.79
N VAL A 102 11.82 -1.01 9.23
CA VAL A 102 11.18 -2.33 9.11
C VAL A 102 12.09 -3.35 9.78
N SER A 103 11.60 -3.98 10.84
CA SER A 103 12.35 -5.02 11.54
C SER A 103 12.70 -6.16 10.58
N LYS A 104 13.92 -6.69 10.67
CA LYS A 104 14.32 -7.90 9.94
C LYS A 104 13.48 -9.14 10.27
N HIS A 105 12.73 -9.10 11.36
CA HIS A 105 11.83 -10.15 11.82
C HIS A 105 10.38 -9.92 11.38
N ALA A 106 10.08 -8.84 10.66
CA ALA A 106 8.78 -8.59 10.05
C ALA A 106 8.68 -9.23 8.65
N LYS A 107 7.45 -9.51 8.22
CA LYS A 107 7.15 -10.00 6.87
C LYS A 107 6.28 -8.99 6.15
N ILE A 108 6.64 -8.64 4.92
CA ILE A 108 5.90 -7.67 4.09
C ILE A 108 5.44 -8.37 2.81
N GLY A 109 4.15 -8.31 2.53
CA GLY A 109 3.51 -8.91 1.37
C GLY A 109 3.74 -8.14 0.07
N ASN A 110 3.40 -8.78 -1.05
CA ASN A 110 3.58 -8.25 -2.40
C ASN A 110 2.64 -7.07 -2.70
N GLY A 111 3.11 -6.12 -3.49
CA GLY A 111 2.33 -4.92 -3.86
C GLY A 111 2.04 -3.97 -2.70
N THR A 112 2.60 -4.24 -1.52
CA THR A 112 2.48 -3.38 -0.34
C THR A 112 3.48 -2.24 -0.41
N ILE A 113 3.04 -1.04 -0.01
CA ILE A 113 3.90 0.13 0.12
C ILE A 113 4.04 0.56 1.57
N ILE A 114 5.29 0.75 2.01
CA ILE A 114 5.66 1.30 3.33
C ILE A 114 6.18 2.71 3.09
N MET A 115 5.43 3.69 3.59
CA MET A 115 5.71 5.10 3.38
C MET A 115 6.78 5.63 4.35
N HIS A 116 7.18 6.89 4.14
CA HIS A 116 8.22 7.54 4.95
C HIS A 116 7.92 7.53 6.45
N ASP A 117 8.96 7.29 7.25
CA ASP A 117 8.94 7.34 8.71
C ASP A 117 7.94 6.36 9.37
N ALA A 118 7.39 5.40 8.61
CA ALA A 118 6.64 4.31 9.20
C ALA A 118 7.57 3.40 10.00
N LEU A 119 7.07 2.87 11.13
CA LEU A 119 7.80 1.91 11.96
C LEU A 119 7.05 0.59 12.00
N ILE A 120 7.71 -0.49 11.60
CA ILE A 120 7.19 -1.86 11.65
C ILE A 120 8.09 -2.70 12.55
N ASN A 121 7.54 -3.11 13.70
CA ASN A 121 8.28 -3.77 14.75
C ASN A 121 8.45 -5.29 14.50
N ALA A 122 9.14 -5.96 15.44
CA ALA A 122 9.45 -7.40 15.32
C ALA A 122 8.20 -8.27 15.38
N GLY A 123 8.18 -9.36 14.61
CA GLY A 123 7.06 -10.31 14.57
C GLY A 123 5.85 -9.84 13.77
N VAL A 124 5.84 -8.61 13.25
CA VAL A 124 4.73 -8.08 12.45
C VAL A 124 4.61 -8.83 11.12
N ILE A 125 3.37 -9.11 10.74
CA ILE A 125 3.03 -9.64 9.41
C ILE A 125 2.14 -8.62 8.70
N VAL A 126 2.61 -8.09 7.57
CA VAL A 126 1.80 -7.25 6.68
C VAL A 126 1.51 -8.04 5.41
N GLY A 127 0.25 -8.17 5.08
CA GLY A 127 -0.22 -8.87 3.88
C GLY A 127 0.05 -8.15 2.57
N ASP A 128 -0.55 -8.65 1.50
CA ASP A 128 -0.44 -8.13 0.15
C ASP A 128 -1.26 -6.85 -0.05
N ASN A 129 -0.80 -5.98 -0.96
CA ASN A 129 -1.53 -4.79 -1.43
C ASN A 129 -1.96 -3.84 -0.30
N CYS A 130 -1.17 -3.75 0.76
CA CYS A 130 -1.42 -2.84 1.86
C CYS A 130 -0.78 -1.47 1.63
N ILE A 131 -1.35 -0.45 2.26
CA ILE A 131 -0.75 0.88 2.39
C ILE A 131 -0.43 1.08 3.87
N ILE A 132 0.86 1.09 4.21
CA ILE A 132 1.35 1.48 5.53
C ILE A 132 1.85 2.91 5.40
N ASN A 133 1.00 3.86 5.77
CA ASN A 133 1.19 5.26 5.41
C ASN A 133 2.21 5.97 6.32
N THR A 134 2.54 7.20 5.93
CA THR A 134 3.56 8.05 6.56
C THR A 134 3.40 8.11 8.09
N LYS A 135 4.49 7.87 8.82
CA LYS A 135 4.55 7.94 10.30
C LYS A 135 3.60 6.98 11.03
N SER A 136 3.05 5.96 10.36
CA SER A 136 2.29 4.94 11.07
C SER A 136 3.22 4.05 11.90
N LEU A 137 2.70 3.55 13.03
CA LEU A 137 3.42 2.66 13.94
C LEU A 137 2.68 1.33 14.02
N ILE A 138 3.39 0.24 13.69
CA ILE A 138 2.88 -1.13 13.81
C ILE A 138 3.73 -1.83 14.86
N GLU A 139 3.15 -2.08 16.03
CA GLU A 139 3.83 -2.70 17.15
C GLU A 139 3.98 -4.21 16.98
N HIS A 140 4.84 -4.80 17.84
CA HIS A 140 5.25 -6.20 17.79
C HIS A 140 4.08 -7.18 17.67
N ASP A 141 4.27 -8.26 16.92
CA ASP A 141 3.31 -9.37 16.75
C ASP A 141 1.94 -8.97 16.14
N ALA A 142 1.79 -7.72 15.70
CA ALA A 142 0.58 -7.29 15.02
C ALA A 142 0.47 -7.92 13.62
N VAL A 143 -0.77 -8.18 13.20
CA VAL A 143 -1.07 -8.74 11.87
C VAL A 143 -1.95 -7.74 11.10
N ILE A 144 -1.46 -7.30 9.96
CA ILE A 144 -2.23 -6.51 8.99
C ILE A 144 -2.54 -7.44 7.83
N GLU A 145 -3.79 -7.85 7.69
CA GLU A 145 -4.20 -8.72 6.59
C GLU A 145 -4.19 -7.98 5.24
N ASN A 146 -4.49 -8.70 4.14
CA ASN A 146 -4.39 -8.16 2.78
C ASN A 146 -5.30 -6.94 2.55
N ASN A 147 -4.89 -6.07 1.63
CA ASN A 147 -5.69 -4.94 1.15
C ASN A 147 -6.08 -3.93 2.25
N CYS A 148 -5.31 -3.81 3.32
CA CYS A 148 -5.54 -2.83 4.38
C CYS A 148 -4.86 -1.50 4.09
N HIS A 149 -5.41 -0.42 4.63
CA HIS A 149 -4.77 0.88 4.64
C HIS A 149 -4.65 1.38 6.09
N ILE A 150 -3.44 1.39 6.61
CA ILE A 150 -3.09 2.02 7.88
C ILE A 150 -2.66 3.45 7.55
N SER A 151 -3.51 4.42 7.86
CA SER A 151 -3.35 5.80 7.41
C SER A 151 -2.29 6.56 8.22
N THR A 152 -2.00 7.79 7.80
CA THR A 152 -0.92 8.64 8.35
C THR A 152 -0.98 8.74 9.87
N GLY A 153 0.13 8.41 10.53
CA GLY A 153 0.26 8.51 11.99
C GLY A 153 -0.61 7.54 12.79
N ALA A 154 -1.28 6.58 12.17
CA ALA A 154 -2.08 5.60 12.89
C ALA A 154 -1.18 4.62 13.66
N ILE A 155 -1.65 4.15 14.81
CA ILE A 155 -0.93 3.27 15.73
C ILE A 155 -1.69 1.94 15.84
N ILE A 156 -1.04 0.86 15.47
CA ILE A 156 -1.53 -0.50 15.67
C ILE A 156 -0.73 -1.11 16.81
N ASN A 157 -1.37 -1.28 17.96
CA ASN A 157 -0.71 -1.79 19.15
C ASN A 157 -0.45 -3.31 19.08
N GLY A 158 0.43 -3.77 19.99
CA GLY A 158 0.98 -5.12 19.99
C GLY A 158 -0.07 -6.23 19.92
N GLY A 159 0.16 -7.24 19.08
CA GLY A 159 -0.71 -8.38 18.89
C GLY A 159 -2.08 -8.09 18.24
N ALA A 160 -2.36 -6.84 17.85
CA ALA A 160 -3.63 -6.50 17.19
C ALA A 160 -3.71 -7.10 15.78
N ILE A 161 -4.91 -7.53 15.39
CA ILE A 161 -5.19 -8.12 14.07
C ILE A 161 -6.13 -7.20 13.29
N ILE A 162 -5.62 -6.58 12.24
CA ILE A 162 -6.40 -5.76 11.33
C ILE A 162 -6.81 -6.64 10.15
N LYS A 163 -8.11 -6.96 10.09
CA LYS A 163 -8.68 -7.88 9.11
C LYS A 163 -8.73 -7.25 7.71
N GLN A 164 -8.75 -8.15 6.72
CA GLN A 164 -8.69 -7.84 5.31
C GLN A 164 -9.57 -6.66 4.88
N GLY A 165 -9.00 -5.77 4.06
CA GLY A 165 -9.71 -4.65 3.45
C GLY A 165 -10.04 -3.49 4.38
N SER A 166 -9.60 -3.54 5.64
CA SER A 166 -9.88 -2.49 6.62
C SER A 166 -9.10 -1.21 6.35
N PHE A 167 -9.68 -0.10 6.80
CA PHE A 167 -9.06 1.22 6.82
C PHE A 167 -8.94 1.71 8.26
N VAL A 168 -7.73 2.04 8.68
CA VAL A 168 -7.46 2.69 9.97
C VAL A 168 -7.13 4.16 9.71
N GLY A 169 -8.00 5.06 10.15
CA GLY A 169 -7.90 6.49 9.88
C GLY A 169 -6.68 7.16 10.52
N SER A 170 -6.30 8.32 9.98
CA SER A 170 -5.12 9.07 10.43
C SER A 170 -5.16 9.33 11.94
N ASN A 171 -4.01 9.11 12.61
CA ASN A 171 -3.85 9.25 14.07
C ASN A 171 -4.85 8.44 14.92
N ALA A 172 -5.52 7.44 14.34
CA ALA A 172 -6.27 6.47 15.13
C ALA A 172 -5.31 5.50 15.82
N ALA A 173 -5.70 5.00 16.99
CA ALA A 173 -4.96 3.96 17.70
C ALA A 173 -5.86 2.75 17.95
N THR A 174 -5.30 1.55 17.94
CA THR A 174 -5.98 0.36 18.44
C THR A 174 -5.59 0.10 19.89
N LYS A 175 -6.42 -0.61 20.65
CA LYS A 175 -5.97 -1.31 21.84
C LYS A 175 -5.10 -2.51 21.43
N GLU A 176 -4.26 -3.00 22.32
CA GLU A 176 -3.46 -4.22 22.14
C GLU A 176 -4.35 -5.47 22.02
N SER A 177 -3.89 -6.46 21.25
CA SER A 177 -4.51 -7.79 21.10
C SER A 177 -5.97 -7.78 20.62
N ILE A 178 -6.44 -6.67 20.02
CA ILE A 178 -7.79 -6.60 19.45
C ILE A 178 -7.83 -7.19 18.04
N LYS A 179 -9.04 -7.45 17.56
CA LYS A 179 -9.29 -7.87 16.19
C LYS A 179 -10.41 -7.02 15.58
N THR A 180 -10.20 -6.53 14.37
CA THR A 180 -11.25 -5.86 13.60
C THR A 180 -12.11 -6.89 12.85
N ASN A 181 -13.25 -6.45 12.33
CA ASN A 181 -13.93 -7.20 11.27
C ASN A 181 -13.30 -6.88 9.90
N GLU A 182 -13.62 -7.69 8.90
CA GLU A 182 -13.23 -7.39 7.52
C GLU A 182 -13.85 -6.09 7.03
N LYS A 183 -13.05 -5.31 6.29
CA LYS A 183 -13.48 -4.02 5.71
C LYS A 183 -13.94 -2.99 6.72
N ASP A 184 -13.50 -3.11 7.97
CA ASP A 184 -13.76 -2.09 8.99
C ASP A 184 -13.19 -0.73 8.61
N LEU A 185 -13.92 0.33 8.98
CA LEU A 185 -13.50 1.69 8.86
C LEU A 185 -13.35 2.31 10.24
N ILE A 186 -12.11 2.37 10.74
CA ILE A 186 -11.79 3.02 12.02
C ILE A 186 -11.60 4.52 11.76
N LYS A 187 -12.35 5.36 12.49
CA LYS A 187 -12.33 6.82 12.30
C LYS A 187 -10.97 7.42 12.67
N ALA A 188 -10.57 8.46 11.94
CA ALA A 188 -9.38 9.24 12.28
C ALA A 188 -9.45 9.79 13.71
N GLY A 189 -8.30 9.81 14.40
CA GLY A 189 -8.17 10.33 15.77
C GLY A 189 -8.92 9.53 16.84
N SER A 190 -9.44 8.34 16.54
CA SER A 190 -10.18 7.52 17.50
C SER A 190 -9.30 6.45 18.16
N LEU A 191 -9.72 5.98 19.34
CA LEU A 191 -9.21 4.77 19.97
C LEU A 191 -10.18 3.61 19.70
N PHE A 192 -9.75 2.62 18.92
CA PHE A 192 -10.51 1.40 18.69
C PHE A 192 -10.15 0.35 19.75
N LYS A 193 -11.15 -0.01 20.58
CA LYS A 193 -10.99 -0.91 21.73
C LYS A 193 -11.40 -2.36 21.43
N GLY A 194 -11.75 -2.68 20.19
CA GLY A 194 -12.40 -3.96 19.85
C GLY A 194 -13.93 -3.87 19.95
N TYR A 195 -14.59 -4.97 19.64
CA TYR A 195 -16.04 -5.10 19.77
C TYR A 195 -16.42 -5.62 21.15
N ALA A 196 -17.56 -5.20 21.68
CA ALA A 196 -17.97 -5.39 23.08
C ALA A 196 -18.16 -6.85 23.55
N ASN A 197 -17.96 -7.85 22.68
CA ASN A 197 -18.19 -9.28 22.97
C ASN A 197 -17.01 -10.19 22.60
N GLU A 198 -15.78 -9.65 22.52
CA GLU A 198 -14.55 -10.44 22.32
C GLU A 198 -13.59 -10.36 23.51
#